data_0553273ba1a1a299f8a60e52439f0166
#
_entry.id   0553273ba1a1a299f8a60e52439f0166
#
_cell.length_a   1.000
_cell.length_b   1.000
_cell.length_c   1.000
_cell.angle_alpha   90.00
_cell.angle_beta   90.00
_cell.angle_gamma   90.00
#
_symmetry.space_group_name_H-M   'P 1'
#
loop_
_entity.id
_entity.type
_entity.pdbx_description
1 polymer ?
#
loop_
_entity_poly.entity_id
_entity_poly.type
_entity_poly.pdbx_seq_one_letter_code
_entity_poly.pdbx_strand_id
1 'polypeptide(L)'
;MSEQTKSVAKSISVLSIAGIICKLIGVLFSIPLNMISPQVATVFYIVYPTYTLLLTISSAGLPVAVSRLVAGFLAKSDKNNAWNTFRSAMIMLASIGGLFSLIMIVTNSLLVNMVGVEEASAGFYAIAPCVMIVCILSAFRGLMQGQQNMVPTAISQVIEQGGKVIISLPLAYLGLKRSVMAGAAGALLGITLSEIAALIYMFFCYRSKKPAFDSLPQNPENKPLSKKVLLRDLVVISVPITISACIVPFSQFIDSAMMIKRMLLAGLTSDQAKAAYGIFTSIVIRLINIPTALALAISMSLVPAIAACKARNDQAAVRKETDTGMRYAFLIGFPCSVGMSVLAGEIVRFFYGGVSKFSADQIQLASELLTFSAMTVVLFTAVQATSSILQGLQKQRIPMYTMIAGVSVKILLNYILIGTPGIHIHGGPYASIACYSVVMILNLAFVCKYAEMKMNWIDWIIRPGLAAAVMGAVVFLMHTLLPSNRLVTILEILIGIGVYLAAAFACKAITVDDLRSMIRRRAK
;
A
#
# COMPACT_ATOMS: atom_id res chain seq x y z
N MET A 1 2.40 23.30 -24.43
CA MET A 1 3.13 22.17 -23.82
C MET A 1 3.93 21.50 -24.92
N SER A 2 5.26 21.35 -24.77
CA SER A 2 6.10 20.66 -25.75
C SER A 2 5.69 19.18 -25.86
N GLU A 3 5.94 18.53 -27.00
CA GLU A 3 5.66 17.09 -27.19
C GLU A 3 6.32 16.23 -26.11
N GLN A 4 7.51 16.61 -25.64
CA GLN A 4 8.19 15.98 -24.52
C GLN A 4 7.37 16.04 -23.22
N THR A 5 6.74 17.18 -22.91
CA THR A 5 5.93 17.32 -21.68
C THR A 5 4.66 16.45 -21.74
N LYS A 6 4.06 16.30 -22.93
CA LYS A 6 2.91 15.39 -23.15
C LYS A 6 3.31 13.92 -23.02
N SER A 7 4.49 13.54 -23.52
CA SER A 7 5.01 12.17 -23.42
C SER A 7 5.30 11.77 -21.97
N VAL A 8 5.93 12.65 -21.19
CA VAL A 8 6.22 12.43 -19.76
C VAL A 8 4.92 12.31 -18.95
N ALA A 9 3.94 13.21 -19.17
CA ALA A 9 2.66 13.15 -18.50
C ALA A 9 1.90 11.84 -18.80
N LYS A 10 1.91 11.39 -20.07
CA LYS A 10 1.34 10.10 -20.49
C LYS A 10 2.03 8.93 -19.78
N SER A 11 3.35 8.94 -19.70
CA SER A 11 4.14 7.89 -19.05
C SER A 11 3.85 7.79 -17.54
N ILE A 12 3.73 8.92 -16.85
CA ILE A 12 3.37 8.98 -15.43
C ILE A 12 1.94 8.45 -15.21
N SER A 13 0.99 8.83 -16.07
CA SER A 13 -0.38 8.34 -15.99
C SER A 13 -0.46 6.82 -16.16
N VAL A 14 0.30 6.23 -17.08
CA VAL A 14 0.36 4.77 -17.28
C VAL A 14 0.86 4.06 -16.02
N LEU A 15 1.91 4.57 -15.38
CA LEU A 15 2.44 3.99 -14.15
C LEU A 15 1.44 4.10 -12.98
N SER A 16 0.73 5.23 -12.88
CA SER A 16 -0.28 5.45 -11.85
C SER A 16 -1.47 4.49 -12.01
N ILE A 17 -1.98 4.31 -13.23
CA ILE A 17 -3.06 3.37 -13.53
C ILE A 17 -2.62 1.94 -13.25
N ALA A 18 -1.42 1.54 -13.68
CA ALA A 18 -0.86 0.24 -13.36
C ALA A 18 -0.77 0.01 -11.85
N GLY A 19 -0.32 1.00 -11.08
CA GLY A 19 -0.26 0.93 -9.63
C GLY A 19 -1.62 0.70 -8.96
N ILE A 20 -2.69 1.34 -9.45
CA ILE A 20 -4.06 1.11 -8.97
C ILE A 20 -4.52 -0.32 -9.30
N ILE A 21 -4.33 -0.76 -10.55
CA ILE A 21 -4.68 -2.12 -11.00
C ILE A 21 -3.94 -3.16 -10.16
N CYS A 22 -2.65 -2.97 -9.93
CA CYS A 22 -1.83 -3.87 -9.11
C CYS A 22 -2.33 -3.98 -7.68
N LYS A 23 -2.77 -2.88 -7.06
CA LYS A 23 -3.37 -2.91 -5.72
C LYS A 23 -4.69 -3.66 -5.69
N LEU A 24 -5.55 -3.47 -6.67
CA LEU A 24 -6.80 -4.21 -6.79
C LEU A 24 -6.56 -5.71 -6.95
N ILE A 25 -5.64 -6.11 -7.83
CA ILE A 25 -5.26 -7.52 -8.01
C ILE A 25 -4.71 -8.09 -6.69
N GLY A 26 -3.86 -7.34 -5.97
CA GLY A 26 -3.30 -7.77 -4.69
C GLY A 26 -4.36 -8.00 -3.59
N VAL A 27 -5.44 -7.21 -3.59
CA VAL A 27 -6.59 -7.44 -2.69
C VAL A 27 -7.39 -8.65 -3.15
N LEU A 28 -7.69 -8.75 -4.44
CA LEU A 28 -8.45 -9.85 -5.02
C LEU A 28 -7.74 -11.21 -4.87
N PHE A 29 -6.40 -11.23 -4.79
CA PHE A 29 -5.64 -12.46 -4.50
C PHE A 29 -5.99 -13.09 -3.15
N SER A 30 -6.29 -12.27 -2.13
CA SER A 30 -6.59 -12.75 -0.78
C SER A 30 -7.84 -13.62 -0.72
N ILE A 31 -8.87 -13.29 -1.52
CA ILE A 31 -10.16 -13.99 -1.50
C ILE A 31 -10.00 -15.46 -1.95
N PRO A 32 -9.47 -15.76 -3.15
CA PRO A 32 -9.25 -17.14 -3.56
C PRO A 32 -8.28 -17.93 -2.67
N LEU A 33 -7.25 -17.25 -2.11
CA LEU A 33 -6.32 -17.93 -1.20
C LEU A 33 -7.03 -18.42 0.06
N ASN A 34 -7.92 -17.61 0.65
CA ASN A 34 -8.75 -18.00 1.78
C ASN A 34 -9.77 -19.10 1.39
N MET A 35 -10.30 -19.07 0.17
CA MET A 35 -11.19 -20.11 -0.36
C MET A 35 -10.47 -21.45 -0.51
N ILE A 36 -9.18 -21.44 -0.88
CA ILE A 36 -8.34 -22.65 -0.93
C ILE A 36 -8.15 -23.19 0.49
N SER A 37 -7.66 -22.37 1.43
CA SER A 37 -7.53 -22.73 2.85
C SER A 37 -7.27 -21.49 3.72
N PRO A 38 -8.09 -21.25 4.74
CA PRO A 38 -7.84 -20.19 5.73
C PRO A 38 -6.49 -20.35 6.45
N GLN A 39 -6.08 -21.60 6.76
CA GLN A 39 -4.82 -21.88 7.42
C GLN A 39 -3.62 -21.52 6.53
N VAL A 40 -3.67 -21.88 5.23
CA VAL A 40 -2.65 -21.50 4.25
C VAL A 40 -2.56 -19.98 4.14
N ALA A 41 -3.69 -19.28 4.08
CA ALA A 41 -3.72 -17.82 4.05
C ALA A 41 -3.13 -17.22 5.33
N THR A 42 -3.43 -17.78 6.50
CA THR A 42 -2.86 -17.33 7.78
C THR A 42 -1.34 -17.44 7.77
N VAL A 43 -0.78 -18.59 7.42
CA VAL A 43 0.69 -18.78 7.34
C VAL A 43 1.32 -17.86 6.31
N PHE A 44 0.68 -17.68 5.15
CA PHE A 44 1.12 -16.72 4.14
C PHE A 44 1.24 -15.30 4.71
N TYR A 45 0.20 -14.82 5.41
CA TYR A 45 0.19 -13.45 5.97
C TYR A 45 1.00 -13.31 7.26
N ILE A 46 1.49 -14.38 7.86
CA ILE A 46 2.52 -14.36 8.91
C ILE A 46 3.91 -14.14 8.31
N VAL A 47 4.24 -14.80 7.21
CA VAL A 47 5.54 -14.72 6.54
C VAL A 47 5.72 -13.41 5.77
N TYR A 48 4.66 -12.96 5.10
CA TYR A 48 4.72 -11.86 4.14
C TYR A 48 5.22 -10.52 4.72
N PRO A 49 4.90 -10.10 5.97
CA PRO A 49 5.43 -8.88 6.57
C PRO A 49 6.95 -8.88 6.74
N THR A 50 7.55 -10.01 7.12
CA THR A 50 9.00 -10.16 7.23
C THR A 50 9.67 -9.95 5.87
N TYR A 51 9.15 -10.59 4.85
CA TYR A 51 9.61 -10.42 3.48
C TYR A 51 9.50 -8.96 3.02
N THR A 52 8.34 -8.32 3.22
CA THR A 52 8.15 -6.92 2.79
C THR A 52 9.05 -5.93 3.52
N LEU A 53 9.35 -6.18 4.78
CA LEU A 53 10.31 -5.37 5.53
C LEU A 53 11.72 -5.49 4.93
N LEU A 54 12.23 -6.71 4.77
CA LEU A 54 13.58 -6.96 4.22
C LEU A 54 13.68 -6.43 2.78
N LEU A 55 12.65 -6.65 1.98
CA LEU A 55 12.55 -6.09 0.63
C LEU A 55 12.61 -4.56 0.64
N THR A 56 11.85 -3.90 1.53
CA THR A 56 11.81 -2.44 1.59
C THR A 56 13.16 -1.87 2.03
N ILE A 57 13.81 -2.47 3.02
CA ILE A 57 15.15 -2.08 3.46
C ILE A 57 16.15 -2.18 2.29
N SER A 58 16.07 -3.25 1.51
CA SER A 58 17.04 -3.55 0.45
C SER A 58 16.79 -2.79 -0.85
N SER A 59 15.54 -2.38 -1.15
CA SER A 59 15.21 -1.90 -2.50
C SER A 59 14.42 -0.60 -2.60
N ALA A 60 13.80 -0.08 -1.54
CA ALA A 60 12.80 0.99 -1.70
C ALA A 60 13.34 2.31 -2.26
N GLY A 61 14.47 2.79 -1.78
CA GLY A 61 15.05 4.09 -2.19
C GLY A 61 15.93 4.02 -3.44
N LEU A 62 16.50 2.86 -3.73
CA LEU A 62 17.51 2.73 -4.77
C LEU A 62 16.99 2.93 -6.19
N PRO A 63 15.82 2.41 -6.62
CA PRO A 63 15.27 2.70 -7.95
C PRO A 63 15.06 4.19 -8.20
N VAL A 64 14.63 4.92 -7.16
CA VAL A 64 14.45 6.38 -7.23
C VAL A 64 15.79 7.10 -7.38
N ALA A 65 16.80 6.67 -6.63
CA ALA A 65 18.16 7.22 -6.74
C ALA A 65 18.75 6.95 -8.13
N VAL A 66 18.64 5.72 -8.64
CA VAL A 66 19.10 5.36 -10.00
C VAL A 66 18.38 6.19 -11.05
N SER A 67 17.06 6.26 -10.99
CA SER A 67 16.24 7.05 -11.93
C SER A 67 16.68 8.52 -11.95
N ARG A 68 16.86 9.12 -10.77
CA ARG A 68 17.26 10.53 -10.64
C ARG A 68 18.65 10.80 -11.20
N LEU A 69 19.64 9.96 -10.87
CA LEU A 69 21.01 10.13 -11.35
C LEU A 69 21.14 9.87 -12.83
N VAL A 70 20.52 8.78 -13.34
CA VAL A 70 20.51 8.46 -14.77
C VAL A 70 19.87 9.59 -15.58
N ALA A 71 18.70 10.08 -15.17
CA ALA A 71 18.04 11.21 -15.83
C ALA A 71 18.92 12.49 -15.82
N GLY A 72 19.59 12.75 -14.68
CA GLY A 72 20.48 13.90 -14.53
C GLY A 72 21.71 13.83 -15.44
N PHE A 73 22.31 12.65 -15.59
CA PHE A 73 23.44 12.44 -16.51
C PHE A 73 23.02 12.50 -17.98
N LEU A 74 21.88 11.88 -18.33
CA LEU A 74 21.36 11.93 -19.71
C LEU A 74 20.99 13.35 -20.14
N ALA A 75 20.46 14.18 -19.24
CA ALA A 75 20.19 15.59 -19.51
C ALA A 75 21.46 16.40 -19.82
N LYS A 76 22.62 15.93 -19.37
CA LYS A 76 23.94 16.52 -19.66
C LYS A 76 24.67 15.82 -20.82
N SER A 77 23.98 14.97 -21.56
CA SER A 77 24.58 14.12 -22.63
C SER A 77 25.74 13.27 -22.11
N ASP A 78 25.61 12.73 -20.89
CA ASP A 78 26.65 11.91 -20.25
C ASP A 78 26.15 10.46 -20.07
N LYS A 79 26.08 9.74 -21.17
CA LYS A 79 25.64 8.34 -21.20
C LYS A 79 26.57 7.41 -20.42
N ASN A 80 27.87 7.72 -20.36
CA ASN A 80 28.86 6.88 -19.71
C ASN A 80 28.66 6.86 -18.19
N ASN A 81 28.47 8.03 -17.57
CA ASN A 81 28.16 8.10 -16.15
C ASN A 81 26.75 7.58 -15.83
N ALA A 82 25.76 7.76 -16.72
CA ALA A 82 24.45 7.13 -16.60
C ALA A 82 24.55 5.59 -16.59
N TRP A 83 25.34 5.02 -17.48
CA TRP A 83 25.61 3.59 -17.57
C TRP A 83 26.36 3.05 -16.33
N ASN A 84 27.41 3.76 -15.93
CA ASN A 84 28.19 3.40 -14.74
C ASN A 84 27.36 3.47 -13.46
N THR A 85 26.42 4.42 -13.38
CA THR A 85 25.45 4.50 -12.27
C THR A 85 24.57 3.26 -12.22
N PHE A 86 23.98 2.88 -13.36
CA PHE A 86 23.16 1.65 -13.44
C PHE A 86 23.96 0.41 -13.05
N ARG A 87 25.18 0.24 -13.59
CA ARG A 87 26.04 -0.91 -13.29
C ARG A 87 26.42 -0.97 -11.80
N SER A 88 26.76 0.18 -11.21
CA SER A 88 27.09 0.28 -9.78
C SER A 88 25.89 -0.03 -8.91
N ALA A 89 24.72 0.48 -9.27
CA ALA A 89 23.47 0.19 -8.58
C ALA A 89 23.05 -1.28 -8.71
N MET A 90 23.23 -1.90 -9.89
CA MET A 90 22.97 -3.31 -10.12
C MET A 90 23.80 -4.20 -9.19
N ILE A 91 25.10 -3.95 -9.09
CA ILE A 91 26.00 -4.71 -8.22
C ILE A 91 25.59 -4.50 -6.75
N MET A 92 25.35 -3.25 -6.35
CA MET A 92 24.96 -2.91 -4.99
C MET A 92 23.62 -3.59 -4.59
N LEU A 93 22.61 -3.50 -5.46
CA LEU A 93 21.29 -4.11 -5.22
C LEU A 93 21.36 -5.64 -5.19
N ALA A 94 22.11 -6.26 -6.12
CA ALA A 94 22.31 -7.70 -6.12
C ALA A 94 23.03 -8.17 -4.85
N SER A 95 24.06 -7.44 -4.39
CA SER A 95 24.79 -7.76 -3.17
C SER A 95 23.92 -7.59 -1.92
N ILE A 96 23.20 -6.48 -1.79
CA ILE A 96 22.32 -6.21 -0.65
C ILE A 96 21.13 -7.20 -0.65
N GLY A 97 20.50 -7.41 -1.80
CA GLY A 97 19.39 -8.36 -1.94
C GLY A 97 19.82 -9.79 -1.66
N GLY A 98 21.00 -10.20 -2.15
CA GLY A 98 21.60 -11.50 -1.85
C GLY A 98 21.92 -11.67 -0.37
N LEU A 99 22.47 -10.64 0.28
CA LEU A 99 22.73 -10.64 1.71
C LEU A 99 21.45 -10.82 2.53
N PHE A 100 20.39 -10.03 2.26
CA PHE A 100 19.12 -10.15 2.98
C PHE A 100 18.38 -11.46 2.67
N SER A 101 18.48 -11.97 1.44
CA SER A 101 18.00 -13.31 1.09
C SER A 101 18.71 -14.39 1.91
N LEU A 102 20.03 -14.32 2.02
CA LEU A 102 20.83 -15.24 2.82
C LEU A 102 20.53 -15.11 4.33
N ILE A 103 20.43 -13.89 4.84
CA ILE A 103 20.02 -13.64 6.23
C ILE A 103 18.69 -14.33 6.51
N MET A 104 17.69 -14.17 5.64
CA MET A 104 16.37 -14.78 5.82
C MET A 104 16.44 -16.32 5.84
N ILE A 105 17.30 -16.92 5.02
CA ILE A 105 17.53 -18.37 4.99
C ILE A 105 18.23 -18.84 6.29
N VAL A 106 19.33 -18.18 6.67
CA VAL A 106 20.14 -18.58 7.83
C VAL A 106 19.39 -18.36 9.15
N THR A 107 18.61 -17.28 9.25
CA THR A 107 17.85 -16.94 10.45
C THR A 107 16.43 -17.54 10.46
N ASN A 108 16.12 -18.50 9.58
CA ASN A 108 14.78 -19.07 9.47
C ASN A 108 14.23 -19.58 10.82
N SER A 109 15.01 -20.34 11.60
CA SER A 109 14.58 -20.84 12.90
C SER A 109 14.29 -19.69 13.90
N LEU A 110 15.08 -18.62 13.87
CA LEU A 110 14.84 -17.43 14.67
C LEU A 110 13.54 -16.73 14.25
N LEU A 111 13.31 -16.58 12.95
CA LEU A 111 12.09 -15.96 12.42
C LEU A 111 10.85 -16.79 12.80
N VAL A 112 10.92 -18.11 12.68
CA VAL A 112 9.84 -19.04 13.11
C VAL A 112 9.57 -18.88 14.61
N ASN A 113 10.61 -18.86 15.43
CA ASN A 113 10.47 -18.63 16.87
C ASN A 113 9.89 -17.24 17.21
N MET A 114 10.22 -16.21 16.41
CA MET A 114 9.67 -14.87 16.60
C MET A 114 8.17 -14.82 16.32
N VAL A 115 7.71 -15.45 15.24
CA VAL A 115 6.28 -15.45 14.87
C VAL A 115 5.48 -16.51 15.62
N GLY A 116 6.13 -17.53 16.19
CA GLY A 116 5.49 -18.60 16.98
C GLY A 116 4.67 -19.58 16.15
N VAL A 117 4.99 -19.79 14.86
CA VAL A 117 4.27 -20.64 13.92
C VAL A 117 5.26 -21.47 13.11
N GLU A 118 5.35 -22.77 13.41
CA GLU A 118 6.31 -23.68 12.77
C GLU A 118 6.05 -23.85 11.27
N GLU A 119 4.78 -23.82 10.87
CA GLU A 119 4.35 -23.95 9.47
C GLU A 119 4.87 -22.80 8.58
N ALA A 120 5.34 -21.69 9.17
CA ALA A 120 5.95 -20.58 8.44
C ALA A 120 7.34 -20.90 7.88
N SER A 121 8.04 -21.91 8.41
CA SER A 121 9.42 -22.24 8.06
C SER A 121 9.63 -22.46 6.55
N ALA A 122 8.86 -23.34 5.93
CA ALA A 122 8.97 -23.58 4.49
C ALA A 122 8.60 -22.35 3.67
N GLY A 123 7.70 -21.51 4.20
CA GLY A 123 7.32 -20.24 3.59
C GLY A 123 8.46 -19.22 3.53
N PHE A 124 9.24 -19.11 4.61
CA PHE A 124 10.42 -18.23 4.64
C PHE A 124 11.48 -18.70 3.62
N TYR A 125 11.74 -20.01 3.51
CA TYR A 125 12.66 -20.52 2.49
C TYR A 125 12.15 -20.26 1.06
N ALA A 126 10.85 -20.44 0.81
CA ALA A 126 10.25 -20.26 -0.52
C ALA A 126 10.32 -18.82 -1.03
N ILE A 127 10.19 -17.83 -0.12
CA ILE A 127 10.16 -16.42 -0.49
C ILE A 127 11.53 -15.72 -0.36
N ALA A 128 12.48 -16.29 0.36
CA ALA A 128 13.79 -15.66 0.59
C ALA A 128 14.51 -15.27 -0.71
N PRO A 129 14.59 -16.10 -1.77
CA PRO A 129 15.24 -15.72 -3.03
C PRO A 129 14.58 -14.52 -3.71
N CYS A 130 13.29 -14.28 -3.45
CA CYS A 130 12.52 -13.19 -4.02
C CYS A 130 13.12 -11.81 -3.69
N VAL A 131 13.71 -11.64 -2.49
CA VAL A 131 14.36 -10.37 -2.09
C VAL A 131 15.48 -10.00 -3.07
N MET A 132 16.35 -10.94 -3.42
CA MET A 132 17.42 -10.71 -4.39
C MET A 132 16.87 -10.42 -5.79
N ILE A 133 15.86 -11.18 -6.24
CA ILE A 133 15.25 -11.04 -7.57
C ILE A 133 14.64 -9.65 -7.72
N VAL A 134 13.87 -9.19 -6.73
CA VAL A 134 13.23 -7.86 -6.77
C VAL A 134 14.26 -6.74 -6.66
N CYS A 135 15.36 -6.92 -5.94
CA CYS A 135 16.46 -5.95 -5.92
C CYS A 135 17.06 -5.77 -7.32
N ILE A 136 17.34 -6.86 -8.03
CA ILE A 136 17.85 -6.82 -9.40
C ILE A 136 16.81 -6.17 -10.35
N LEU A 137 15.55 -6.57 -10.25
CA LEU A 137 14.43 -5.99 -11.00
C LEU A 137 14.32 -4.48 -10.79
N SER A 138 14.53 -4.02 -9.55
CA SER A 138 14.49 -2.62 -9.15
C SER A 138 15.57 -1.78 -9.83
N ALA A 139 16.76 -2.33 -10.09
CA ALA A 139 17.80 -1.64 -10.86
C ALA A 139 17.37 -1.38 -12.31
N PHE A 140 16.78 -2.39 -12.97
CA PHE A 140 16.26 -2.23 -14.33
C PHE A 140 15.10 -1.21 -14.37
N ARG A 141 14.18 -1.27 -13.40
CA ARG A 141 13.10 -0.29 -13.27
C ARG A 141 13.66 1.13 -13.12
N GLY A 142 14.67 1.31 -12.27
CA GLY A 142 15.34 2.60 -12.08
C GLY A 142 15.99 3.14 -13.36
N LEU A 143 16.64 2.28 -14.15
CA LEU A 143 17.22 2.66 -15.45
C LEU A 143 16.14 3.12 -16.44
N MET A 144 15.06 2.34 -16.61
CA MET A 144 13.98 2.67 -17.55
C MET A 144 13.26 3.96 -17.15
N GLN A 145 12.99 4.15 -15.86
CA GLN A 145 12.41 5.39 -15.33
C GLN A 145 13.35 6.58 -15.53
N GLY A 146 14.66 6.40 -15.35
CA GLY A 146 15.67 7.44 -15.62
C GLY A 146 15.74 7.86 -17.09
N GLN A 147 15.40 6.96 -18.00
CA GLN A 147 15.20 7.25 -19.43
C GLN A 147 13.81 7.84 -19.75
N GLN A 148 13.02 8.20 -18.73
CA GLN A 148 11.65 8.70 -18.87
C GLN A 148 10.66 7.70 -19.52
N ASN A 149 10.99 6.42 -19.55
CA ASN A 149 10.18 5.35 -20.10
C ASN A 149 9.56 4.51 -18.98
N MET A 150 8.33 4.87 -18.58
CA MET A 150 7.62 4.22 -17.48
C MET A 150 6.87 2.94 -17.89
N VAL A 151 6.66 2.72 -19.19
CA VAL A 151 5.84 1.61 -19.72
C VAL A 151 6.41 0.23 -19.32
N PRO A 152 7.72 -0.06 -19.46
CA PRO A 152 8.26 -1.35 -19.05
C PRO A 152 8.07 -1.60 -17.54
N THR A 153 8.24 -0.55 -16.73
CA THR A 153 7.99 -0.64 -15.28
C THR A 153 6.54 -0.99 -14.97
N ALA A 154 5.58 -0.32 -15.63
CA ALA A 154 4.15 -0.57 -15.44
C ALA A 154 3.77 -2.01 -15.82
N ILE A 155 4.24 -2.49 -16.97
CA ILE A 155 3.98 -3.87 -17.43
C ILE A 155 4.63 -4.88 -16.48
N SER A 156 5.88 -4.66 -16.03
CA SER A 156 6.54 -5.56 -15.07
C SER A 156 5.76 -5.68 -13.75
N GLN A 157 5.14 -4.60 -13.27
CA GLN A 157 4.28 -4.64 -12.09
C GLN A 157 2.99 -5.44 -12.32
N VAL A 158 2.40 -5.33 -13.51
CA VAL A 158 1.21 -6.12 -13.86
C VAL A 158 1.56 -7.61 -13.97
N ILE A 159 2.72 -7.97 -14.55
CA ILE A 159 3.22 -9.35 -14.61
C ILE A 159 3.43 -9.91 -13.19
N GLU A 160 4.06 -9.13 -12.31
CA GLU A 160 4.26 -9.48 -10.90
C GLU A 160 2.93 -9.79 -10.19
N GLN A 161 1.97 -8.88 -10.25
CA GLN A 161 0.69 -9.05 -9.55
C GLN A 161 -0.23 -10.07 -10.23
N GLY A 162 -0.25 -10.12 -11.56
CA GLY A 162 -0.97 -11.16 -12.31
C GLY A 162 -0.40 -12.54 -12.06
N GLY A 163 0.93 -12.65 -12.03
CA GLY A 163 1.64 -13.88 -11.72
C GLY A 163 1.32 -14.41 -10.32
N LYS A 164 1.15 -13.54 -9.32
CA LYS A 164 0.66 -13.95 -7.99
C LYS A 164 -0.66 -14.71 -8.08
N VAL A 165 -1.60 -14.24 -8.87
CA VAL A 165 -2.89 -14.92 -9.02
C VAL A 165 -2.72 -16.23 -9.79
N ILE A 166 -2.03 -16.18 -10.93
CA ILE A 166 -1.95 -17.31 -11.88
C ILE A 166 -1.03 -18.42 -11.40
N ILE A 167 0.06 -18.10 -10.67
CA ILE A 167 1.07 -19.09 -10.25
C ILE A 167 0.90 -19.47 -8.78
N SER A 168 0.69 -18.48 -7.87
CA SER A 168 0.65 -18.77 -6.44
C SER A 168 -0.58 -19.57 -6.04
N LEU A 169 -1.76 -19.28 -6.61
CA LEU A 169 -2.99 -20.02 -6.23
C LEU A 169 -2.95 -21.50 -6.62
N PRO A 170 -2.55 -21.89 -7.85
CA PRO A 170 -2.36 -23.30 -8.18
C PRO A 170 -1.31 -23.99 -7.32
N LEU A 171 -0.17 -23.34 -7.06
CA LEU A 171 0.88 -23.91 -6.21
C LEU A 171 0.42 -24.05 -4.75
N ALA A 172 -0.37 -23.08 -4.24
CA ALA A 172 -0.99 -23.20 -2.92
C ALA A 172 -1.94 -24.41 -2.84
N TYR A 173 -2.79 -24.59 -3.85
CA TYR A 173 -3.72 -25.71 -3.92
C TYR A 173 -3.00 -27.06 -4.01
N LEU A 174 -1.99 -27.18 -4.86
CA LEU A 174 -1.20 -28.39 -5.01
C LEU A 174 -0.41 -28.73 -3.74
N GLY A 175 0.21 -27.72 -3.12
CA GLY A 175 0.93 -27.87 -1.87
C GLY A 175 0.02 -28.29 -0.71
N LEU A 176 -1.20 -27.74 -0.64
CA LEU A 176 -2.19 -28.09 0.38
C LEU A 176 -2.56 -29.58 0.38
N LYS A 177 -2.48 -30.27 -0.77
CA LYS A 177 -2.71 -31.72 -0.83
C LYS A 177 -1.71 -32.50 0.03
N ARG A 178 -0.54 -31.94 0.38
CA ARG A 178 0.46 -32.55 1.25
C ARG A 178 0.34 -32.04 2.69
N SER A 179 0.33 -30.73 2.86
CA SER A 179 0.20 -30.10 4.19
C SER A 179 -0.11 -28.60 4.06
N VAL A 180 -0.57 -27.98 5.16
CA VAL A 180 -0.75 -26.51 5.26
C VAL A 180 0.58 -25.78 5.03
N MET A 181 1.69 -26.29 5.61
CA MET A 181 3.04 -25.76 5.41
C MET A 181 3.42 -25.74 3.92
N ALA A 182 3.22 -26.87 3.21
CA ALA A 182 3.52 -26.96 1.78
C ALA A 182 2.60 -26.06 0.93
N GLY A 183 1.34 -25.89 1.32
CA GLY A 183 0.41 -24.97 0.68
C GLY A 183 0.85 -23.52 0.80
N ALA A 184 1.25 -23.09 1.99
CA ALA A 184 1.77 -21.72 2.23
C ALA A 184 3.10 -21.48 1.51
N ALA A 185 4.01 -22.47 1.55
CA ALA A 185 5.26 -22.42 0.79
C ALA A 185 5.01 -22.32 -0.71
N GLY A 186 4.04 -23.08 -1.24
CA GLY A 186 3.63 -23.02 -2.65
C GLY A 186 3.10 -21.64 -3.05
N ALA A 187 2.25 -21.02 -2.21
CA ALA A 187 1.77 -19.66 -2.43
C ALA A 187 2.91 -18.64 -2.49
N LEU A 188 3.87 -18.73 -1.57
CA LEU A 188 5.03 -17.83 -1.48
C LEU A 188 6.05 -18.08 -2.60
N LEU A 189 6.27 -19.35 -2.97
CA LEU A 189 7.09 -19.72 -4.13
C LEU A 189 6.50 -19.14 -5.43
N GLY A 190 5.17 -19.14 -5.55
CA GLY A 190 4.50 -18.53 -6.69
C GLY A 190 4.79 -17.03 -6.82
N ILE A 191 4.97 -16.30 -5.71
CA ILE A 191 5.44 -14.92 -5.74
C ILE A 191 6.85 -14.85 -6.32
N THR A 192 7.76 -15.69 -5.82
CA THR A 192 9.15 -15.73 -6.31
C THR A 192 9.20 -15.99 -7.81
N LEU A 193 8.40 -16.94 -8.32
CA LEU A 193 8.31 -17.23 -9.75
C LEU A 193 7.71 -16.09 -10.56
N SER A 194 6.74 -15.36 -10.00
CA SER A 194 6.15 -14.17 -10.63
C SER A 194 7.15 -13.03 -10.78
N GLU A 195 8.00 -12.83 -9.77
CA GLU A 195 9.09 -11.84 -9.82
C GLU A 195 10.18 -12.24 -10.81
N ILE A 196 10.48 -13.54 -10.94
CA ILE A 196 11.38 -14.05 -12.00
C ILE A 196 10.80 -13.73 -13.38
N ALA A 197 9.51 -13.96 -13.61
CA ALA A 197 8.86 -13.63 -14.88
C ALA A 197 8.93 -12.12 -15.17
N ALA A 198 8.69 -11.27 -14.17
CA ALA A 198 8.85 -9.82 -14.30
C ALA A 198 10.30 -9.40 -14.59
N LEU A 199 11.28 -10.06 -13.97
CA LEU A 199 12.70 -9.83 -14.21
C LEU A 199 13.10 -10.22 -15.62
N ILE A 200 12.67 -11.39 -16.10
CA ILE A 200 12.90 -11.86 -17.48
C ILE A 200 12.34 -10.85 -18.49
N TYR A 201 11.09 -10.41 -18.29
CA TYR A 201 10.48 -9.37 -19.12
C TYR A 201 11.32 -8.08 -19.14
N MET A 202 11.74 -7.58 -17.97
CA MET A 202 12.54 -6.36 -17.87
C MET A 202 13.93 -6.52 -18.52
N PHE A 203 14.53 -7.70 -18.42
CA PHE A 203 15.78 -8.02 -19.09
C PHE A 203 15.65 -7.97 -20.62
N PHE A 204 14.58 -8.52 -21.18
CA PHE A 204 14.31 -8.41 -22.63
C PHE A 204 14.04 -6.97 -23.05
N CYS A 205 13.26 -6.19 -22.28
CA CYS A 205 13.07 -4.76 -22.54
C CYS A 205 14.39 -3.98 -22.54
N TYR A 206 15.25 -4.28 -21.55
CA TYR A 206 16.58 -3.69 -21.48
C TYR A 206 17.41 -4.05 -22.71
N ARG A 207 17.48 -5.33 -23.08
CA ARG A 207 18.27 -5.79 -24.23
C ARG A 207 17.79 -5.16 -25.55
N SER A 208 16.48 -5.05 -25.74
CA SER A 208 15.88 -4.40 -26.92
C SER A 208 16.19 -2.90 -27.00
N LYS A 209 16.27 -2.20 -25.86
CA LYS A 209 16.51 -0.75 -25.83
C LYS A 209 17.98 -0.37 -25.69
N LYS A 210 18.86 -1.32 -25.42
CA LYS A 210 20.29 -1.06 -25.26
C LYS A 210 20.93 -0.43 -26.50
N PRO A 211 20.67 -0.86 -27.75
CA PRO A 211 21.23 -0.21 -28.92
C PRO A 211 20.87 1.27 -29.04
N ALA A 212 19.61 1.62 -28.74
CA ALA A 212 19.17 3.01 -28.72
C ALA A 212 19.84 3.83 -27.61
N PHE A 213 20.11 3.22 -26.47
CA PHE A 213 20.87 3.85 -25.37
C PHE A 213 22.34 4.07 -25.79
N ASP A 214 22.97 3.09 -26.43
CA ASP A 214 24.35 3.14 -26.87
C ASP A 214 24.57 4.19 -27.99
N SER A 215 23.53 4.52 -28.78
CA SER A 215 23.55 5.57 -29.80
C SER A 215 23.35 6.99 -29.25
N LEU A 216 23.05 7.17 -27.94
CA LEU A 216 22.91 8.50 -27.37
C LEU A 216 24.20 9.30 -27.45
N PRO A 217 24.13 10.65 -27.62
CA PRO A 217 25.29 11.50 -27.66
C PRO A 217 26.07 11.46 -26.34
N GLN A 218 27.41 11.52 -26.46
CA GLN A 218 28.31 11.67 -25.30
C GLN A 218 29.08 12.98 -25.47
N ASN A 219 28.92 13.87 -24.48
CA ASN A 219 29.75 15.07 -24.43
C ASN A 219 31.18 14.69 -24.02
N PRO A 220 32.20 14.98 -24.85
CA PRO A 220 33.61 14.65 -24.57
C PRO A 220 34.15 15.32 -23.29
N GLU A 221 33.60 16.45 -22.88
CA GLU A 221 34.00 17.18 -21.66
C GLU A 221 33.61 16.47 -20.36
N ASN A 222 32.65 15.56 -20.42
CA ASN A 222 32.18 14.82 -19.25
C ASN A 222 33.20 13.75 -18.85
N LYS A 223 33.89 13.99 -17.74
CA LYS A 223 34.84 13.03 -17.18
C LYS A 223 34.11 11.86 -16.49
N PRO A 224 34.62 10.62 -16.62
CA PRO A 224 34.04 9.48 -15.93
C PRO A 224 34.22 9.65 -14.42
N LEU A 225 33.11 9.54 -13.69
CA LEU A 225 33.10 9.59 -12.24
C LEU A 225 33.60 8.26 -11.66
N SER A 226 34.31 8.33 -10.54
CA SER A 226 34.75 7.13 -9.83
C SER A 226 33.54 6.34 -9.29
N LYS A 227 33.66 5.02 -9.24
CA LYS A 227 32.62 4.14 -8.67
C LYS A 227 32.25 4.54 -7.24
N LYS A 228 33.24 5.01 -6.45
CA LYS A 228 33.04 5.45 -5.06
C LYS A 228 32.10 6.66 -4.98
N VAL A 229 32.23 7.63 -5.88
CA VAL A 229 31.35 8.81 -5.95
C VAL A 229 29.94 8.38 -6.32
N LEU A 230 29.78 7.56 -7.36
CA LEU A 230 28.46 7.08 -7.80
C LEU A 230 27.74 6.27 -6.70
N LEU A 231 28.47 5.39 -6.00
CA LEU A 231 27.90 4.63 -4.86
C LEU A 231 27.51 5.55 -3.71
N ARG A 232 28.34 6.55 -3.37
CA ARG A 232 28.01 7.55 -2.35
C ARG A 232 26.74 8.31 -2.71
N ASP A 233 26.61 8.78 -3.93
CA ASP A 233 25.44 9.55 -4.38
C ASP A 233 24.17 8.69 -4.37
N LEU A 234 24.27 7.41 -4.79
CA LEU A 234 23.19 6.45 -4.68
C LEU A 234 22.73 6.27 -3.22
N VAL A 235 23.66 6.08 -2.29
CA VAL A 235 23.36 5.90 -0.85
C VAL A 235 22.76 7.17 -0.25
N VAL A 236 23.33 8.34 -0.51
CA VAL A 236 22.84 9.63 0.03
C VAL A 236 21.40 9.91 -0.41
N ILE A 237 21.04 9.55 -1.64
CA ILE A 237 19.67 9.73 -2.13
C ILE A 237 18.74 8.63 -1.60
N SER A 238 19.18 7.37 -1.59
CA SER A 238 18.30 6.24 -1.28
C SER A 238 17.99 6.07 0.20
N VAL A 239 18.94 6.31 1.10
CA VAL A 239 18.79 6.04 2.54
C VAL A 239 17.61 6.80 3.18
N PRO A 240 17.43 8.13 2.99
CA PRO A 240 16.27 8.83 3.56
C PRO A 240 14.94 8.32 3.03
N ILE A 241 14.89 7.93 1.75
CA ILE A 241 13.69 7.38 1.12
C ILE A 241 13.37 6.01 1.71
N THR A 242 14.38 5.15 1.84
CA THR A 242 14.25 3.81 2.42
C THR A 242 13.77 3.87 3.88
N ILE A 243 14.36 4.72 4.72
CA ILE A 243 13.93 4.91 6.11
C ILE A 243 12.44 5.26 6.17
N SER A 244 12.00 6.22 5.36
CA SER A 244 10.59 6.62 5.31
C SER A 244 9.69 5.48 4.86
N ALA A 245 10.11 4.70 3.87
CA ALA A 245 9.36 3.57 3.33
C ALA A 245 9.26 2.39 4.30
N CYS A 246 10.24 2.20 5.18
CA CYS A 246 10.30 1.09 6.14
C CYS A 246 9.29 1.19 7.28
N ILE A 247 8.74 2.37 7.59
CA ILE A 247 7.92 2.60 8.79
C ILE A 247 6.71 1.66 8.83
N VAL A 248 5.97 1.57 7.73
CA VAL A 248 4.77 0.72 7.65
C VAL A 248 5.12 -0.78 7.62
N PRO A 249 6.04 -1.28 6.76
CA PRO A 249 6.49 -2.67 6.81
C PRO A 249 7.06 -3.08 8.16
N PHE A 250 7.79 -2.20 8.84
CA PHE A 250 8.30 -2.45 10.18
C PHE A 250 7.19 -2.64 11.21
N SER A 251 6.15 -1.79 11.17
CA SER A 251 4.96 -1.98 12.00
C SER A 251 4.27 -3.32 11.73
N GLN A 252 4.11 -3.71 10.46
CA GLN A 252 3.49 -4.98 10.09
C GLN A 252 4.32 -6.19 10.54
N PHE A 253 5.65 -6.09 10.45
CA PHE A 253 6.56 -7.11 10.96
C PHE A 253 6.42 -7.28 12.48
N ILE A 254 6.39 -6.18 13.25
CA ILE A 254 6.18 -6.23 14.69
C ILE A 254 4.81 -6.84 15.02
N ASP A 255 3.76 -6.46 14.29
CA ASP A 255 2.44 -7.06 14.46
C ASP A 255 2.50 -8.58 14.28
N SER A 256 3.17 -9.09 13.22
CA SER A 256 3.28 -10.52 12.95
C SER A 256 4.11 -11.27 13.98
N ALA A 257 5.13 -10.63 14.56
CA ALA A 257 5.99 -11.24 15.58
C ALA A 257 5.36 -11.23 16.99
N MET A 258 4.43 -10.30 17.24
CA MET A 258 3.94 -10.02 18.59
C MET A 258 2.52 -10.51 18.84
N MET A 259 1.59 -10.32 17.87
CA MET A 259 0.15 -10.48 18.13
C MET A 259 -0.22 -11.89 18.59
N ILE A 260 0.29 -12.94 17.91
CA ILE A 260 -0.01 -14.33 18.28
C ILE A 260 0.50 -14.63 19.70
N LYS A 261 1.73 -14.25 20.00
CA LYS A 261 2.32 -14.47 21.34
C LYS A 261 1.56 -13.76 22.45
N ARG A 262 1.10 -12.54 22.18
CA ARG A 262 0.29 -11.79 23.17
C ARG A 262 -1.06 -12.43 23.41
N MET A 263 -1.72 -12.97 22.37
CA MET A 263 -2.97 -13.72 22.50
C MET A 263 -2.79 -15.02 23.30
N LEU A 264 -1.69 -15.74 23.10
CA LEU A 264 -1.35 -16.93 23.89
C LEU A 264 -1.20 -16.58 25.39
N LEU A 265 -0.48 -15.49 25.70
CA LEU A 265 -0.32 -14.99 27.08
C LEU A 265 -1.65 -14.54 27.70
N ALA A 266 -2.60 -14.10 26.88
CA ALA A 266 -3.94 -13.73 27.30
C ALA A 266 -4.91 -14.93 27.46
N GLY A 267 -4.42 -16.17 27.28
CA GLY A 267 -5.16 -17.40 27.55
C GLY A 267 -5.80 -18.07 26.33
N LEU A 268 -5.57 -17.60 25.10
CA LEU A 268 -6.04 -18.32 23.91
C LEU A 268 -5.14 -19.55 23.61
N THR A 269 -5.76 -20.59 23.02
CA THR A 269 -5.00 -21.71 22.48
C THR A 269 -4.23 -21.30 21.19
N SER A 270 -3.22 -22.06 20.82
CA SER A 270 -2.43 -21.81 19.62
C SER A 270 -3.29 -21.70 18.35
N ASP A 271 -4.25 -22.61 18.21
CA ASP A 271 -5.14 -22.64 17.04
C ASP A 271 -6.09 -21.45 17.00
N GLN A 272 -6.64 -21.05 18.16
CA GLN A 272 -7.48 -19.85 18.28
C GLN A 272 -6.69 -18.59 17.95
N ALA A 273 -5.48 -18.44 18.48
CA ALA A 273 -4.63 -17.28 18.23
C ALA A 273 -4.22 -17.18 16.74
N LYS A 274 -3.83 -18.31 16.13
CA LYS A 274 -3.51 -18.38 14.69
C LYS A 274 -4.73 -18.04 13.83
N ALA A 275 -5.91 -18.61 14.15
CA ALA A 275 -7.16 -18.34 13.43
C ALA A 275 -7.56 -16.85 13.52
N ALA A 276 -7.54 -16.27 14.72
CA ALA A 276 -7.88 -14.86 14.94
C ALA A 276 -6.93 -13.93 14.19
N TYR A 277 -5.62 -14.17 14.26
CA TYR A 277 -4.63 -13.42 13.50
C TYR A 277 -4.84 -13.55 11.98
N GLY A 278 -5.11 -14.76 11.51
CA GLY A 278 -5.39 -15.05 10.11
C GLY A 278 -6.61 -14.29 9.61
N ILE A 279 -7.72 -14.33 10.34
CA ILE A 279 -8.95 -13.59 10.01
C ILE A 279 -8.67 -12.09 9.93
N PHE A 280 -7.99 -11.53 10.92
CA PHE A 280 -7.67 -10.10 10.95
C PHE A 280 -6.82 -9.69 9.76
N THR A 281 -5.75 -10.45 9.44
CA THR A 281 -4.77 -10.05 8.41
C THR A 281 -5.18 -10.44 6.99
N SER A 282 -5.83 -11.60 6.81
CA SER A 282 -6.17 -12.13 5.48
C SER A 282 -7.55 -11.70 4.99
N ILE A 283 -8.48 -11.37 5.90
CA ILE A 283 -9.84 -10.93 5.57
C ILE A 283 -9.99 -9.44 5.83
N VAL A 284 -9.92 -9.03 7.10
CA VAL A 284 -10.31 -7.67 7.53
C VAL A 284 -9.40 -6.60 6.92
N ILE A 285 -8.08 -6.71 7.08
CA ILE A 285 -7.13 -5.74 6.51
C ILE A 285 -7.23 -5.70 4.98
N ARG A 286 -7.50 -6.83 4.32
CA ARG A 286 -7.62 -6.86 2.85
C ARG A 286 -8.88 -6.16 2.36
N LEU A 287 -10.01 -6.34 3.04
CA LEU A 287 -11.24 -5.61 2.71
C LEU A 287 -11.08 -4.10 2.89
N ILE A 288 -10.45 -3.66 3.99
CA ILE A 288 -10.14 -2.24 4.25
C ILE A 288 -9.23 -1.64 3.16
N ASN A 289 -8.33 -2.42 2.59
CA ASN A 289 -7.43 -1.93 1.54
C ASN A 289 -8.15 -1.59 0.22
N ILE A 290 -9.39 -2.05 -0.01
CA ILE A 290 -10.17 -1.71 -1.21
C ILE A 290 -10.47 -0.20 -1.26
N PRO A 291 -11.16 0.41 -0.29
CA PRO A 291 -11.41 1.85 -0.32
C PRO A 291 -10.15 2.69 -0.15
N THR A 292 -9.13 2.21 0.57
CA THR A 292 -7.89 2.98 0.74
C THR A 292 -7.11 3.15 -0.58
N ALA A 293 -7.32 2.27 -1.56
CA ALA A 293 -6.76 2.43 -2.90
C ALA A 293 -7.30 3.70 -3.60
N LEU A 294 -8.57 4.09 -3.34
CA LEU A 294 -9.14 5.32 -3.87
C LEU A 294 -8.49 6.57 -3.26
N ALA A 295 -8.17 6.52 -1.97
CA ALA A 295 -7.48 7.62 -1.28
C ALA A 295 -6.09 7.91 -1.89
N LEU A 296 -5.39 6.89 -2.34
CA LEU A 296 -4.09 7.05 -3.00
C LEU A 296 -4.19 7.79 -4.32
N ALA A 297 -5.25 7.57 -5.11
CA ALA A 297 -5.46 8.27 -6.37
C ALA A 297 -5.60 9.80 -6.16
N ILE A 298 -6.32 10.21 -5.11
CA ILE A 298 -6.43 11.63 -4.72
C ILE A 298 -5.05 12.15 -4.31
N SER A 299 -4.36 11.42 -3.44
CA SER A 299 -3.05 11.78 -2.92
C SER A 299 -2.02 12.02 -4.04
N MET A 300 -2.00 11.16 -5.06
CA MET A 300 -1.10 11.30 -6.21
C MET A 300 -1.34 12.56 -7.02
N SER A 301 -2.56 13.11 -7.04
CA SER A 301 -2.89 14.35 -7.73
C SER A 301 -2.58 15.61 -6.92
N LEU A 302 -2.64 15.52 -5.58
CA LEU A 302 -2.42 16.66 -4.69
C LEU A 302 -0.96 17.12 -4.65
N VAL A 303 -0.01 16.18 -4.64
CA VAL A 303 1.42 16.52 -4.57
C VAL A 303 1.85 17.47 -5.69
N PRO A 304 1.65 17.16 -6.99
CA PRO A 304 2.05 18.07 -8.05
C PRO A 304 1.22 19.36 -8.09
N ALA A 305 -0.07 19.32 -7.74
CA ALA A 305 -0.92 20.51 -7.73
C ALA A 305 -0.41 21.55 -6.71
N ILE A 306 -0.14 21.11 -5.48
CA ILE A 306 0.36 22.00 -4.42
C ILE A 306 1.80 22.45 -4.71
N ALA A 307 2.66 21.55 -5.20
CA ALA A 307 4.03 21.92 -5.58
C ALA A 307 4.06 23.00 -6.67
N ALA A 308 3.16 22.93 -7.66
CA ALA A 308 3.03 23.94 -8.70
C ALA A 308 2.56 25.31 -8.17
N CYS A 309 1.61 25.32 -7.22
CA CYS A 309 1.17 26.56 -6.57
C CYS A 309 2.29 27.15 -5.71
N LYS A 310 3.00 26.32 -4.97
CA LYS A 310 4.14 26.75 -4.14
C LYS A 310 5.29 27.32 -4.96
N ALA A 311 5.59 26.72 -6.12
CA ALA A 311 6.63 27.21 -7.03
C ALA A 311 6.31 28.59 -7.64
N ARG A 312 5.02 28.96 -7.73
CA ARG A 312 4.55 30.29 -8.17
C ARG A 312 4.43 31.30 -7.01
N ASN A 313 4.77 30.88 -5.78
CA ASN A 313 4.54 31.68 -4.56
C ASN A 313 3.07 32.12 -4.37
N ASP A 314 2.11 31.38 -4.94
CA ASP A 314 0.68 31.68 -4.84
C ASP A 314 0.10 30.96 -3.61
N GLN A 315 0.17 31.64 -2.47
CA GLN A 315 -0.32 31.11 -1.19
C GLN A 315 -1.86 30.95 -1.18
N ALA A 316 -2.59 31.79 -1.93
CA ALA A 316 -4.04 31.68 -2.04
C ALA A 316 -4.43 30.38 -2.78
N ALA A 317 -3.74 30.06 -3.87
CA ALA A 317 -3.92 28.80 -4.58
C ALA A 317 -3.50 27.59 -3.72
N VAL A 318 -2.42 27.68 -2.93
CA VAL A 318 -2.02 26.63 -1.98
C VAL A 318 -3.14 26.35 -0.97
N ARG A 319 -3.75 27.38 -0.37
CA ARG A 319 -4.87 27.24 0.56
C ARG A 319 -6.07 26.56 -0.11
N LYS A 320 -6.43 27.01 -1.32
CA LYS A 320 -7.55 26.46 -2.08
C LYS A 320 -7.36 24.99 -2.46
N GLU A 321 -6.18 24.60 -2.96
CA GLU A 321 -5.88 23.21 -3.30
C GLU A 321 -5.82 22.32 -2.05
N THR A 322 -5.31 22.83 -0.93
CA THR A 322 -5.30 22.15 0.36
C THR A 322 -6.73 21.91 0.88
N ASP A 323 -7.58 22.95 0.88
CA ASP A 323 -8.98 22.85 1.29
C ASP A 323 -9.74 21.82 0.44
N THR A 324 -9.59 21.91 -0.89
CA THR A 324 -10.20 20.98 -1.83
C THR A 324 -9.73 19.54 -1.60
N GLY A 325 -8.43 19.33 -1.39
CA GLY A 325 -7.85 18.01 -1.15
C GLY A 325 -8.35 17.37 0.14
N MET A 326 -8.43 18.13 1.22
CA MET A 326 -8.96 17.67 2.50
C MET A 326 -10.45 17.34 2.40
N ARG A 327 -11.23 18.18 1.75
CA ARG A 327 -12.66 17.96 1.52
C ARG A 327 -12.90 16.65 0.74
N TYR A 328 -12.16 16.38 -0.33
CA TYR A 328 -12.28 15.14 -1.10
C TYR A 328 -11.84 13.91 -0.32
N ALA A 329 -10.81 14.02 0.52
CA ALA A 329 -10.38 12.91 1.37
C ALA A 329 -11.50 12.46 2.31
N PHE A 330 -12.16 13.39 3.00
CA PHE A 330 -13.26 13.07 3.89
C PHE A 330 -14.55 12.69 3.14
N LEU A 331 -14.81 13.30 1.98
CA LEU A 331 -15.96 12.97 1.14
C LEU A 331 -15.94 11.52 0.65
N ILE A 332 -14.76 10.92 0.48
CA ILE A 332 -14.60 9.49 0.14
C ILE A 332 -14.44 8.65 1.40
N GLY A 333 -13.71 9.13 2.39
CA GLY A 333 -13.40 8.38 3.60
C GLY A 333 -14.64 8.05 4.44
N PHE A 334 -15.53 9.01 4.66
CA PHE A 334 -16.71 8.82 5.51
C PHE A 334 -17.69 7.77 4.96
N PRO A 335 -18.18 7.84 3.70
CA PRO A 335 -19.12 6.84 3.20
C PRO A 335 -18.51 5.44 3.16
N CYS A 336 -17.23 5.31 2.81
CA CYS A 336 -16.54 4.03 2.83
C CYS A 336 -16.44 3.48 4.25
N SER A 337 -16.09 4.33 5.24
CA SER A 337 -16.00 3.93 6.65
C SER A 337 -17.35 3.49 7.20
N VAL A 338 -18.38 4.34 7.08
CA VAL A 338 -19.73 4.06 7.58
C VAL A 338 -20.36 2.88 6.86
N GLY A 339 -20.28 2.84 5.53
CA GLY A 339 -20.84 1.75 4.72
C GLY A 339 -20.21 0.40 5.05
N MET A 340 -18.88 0.33 5.19
CA MET A 340 -18.19 -0.89 5.60
C MET A 340 -18.49 -1.28 7.04
N SER A 341 -18.70 -0.33 7.95
CA SER A 341 -19.03 -0.61 9.34
C SER A 341 -20.45 -1.18 9.45
N VAL A 342 -21.43 -0.57 8.78
CA VAL A 342 -22.84 -1.00 8.82
C VAL A 342 -23.03 -2.34 8.12
N LEU A 343 -22.41 -2.53 6.94
CA LEU A 343 -22.53 -3.75 6.15
C LEU A 343 -21.41 -4.77 6.41
N ALA A 344 -20.66 -4.66 7.50
CA ALA A 344 -19.51 -5.51 7.79
C ALA A 344 -19.85 -7.00 7.71
N GLY A 345 -20.95 -7.41 8.34
CA GLY A 345 -21.44 -8.79 8.33
C GLY A 345 -21.77 -9.27 6.91
N GLU A 346 -22.50 -8.44 6.14
CA GLU A 346 -22.89 -8.79 4.78
C GLU A 346 -21.71 -8.83 3.81
N ILE A 347 -20.77 -7.91 3.94
CA ILE A 347 -19.54 -7.90 3.14
C ILE A 347 -18.72 -9.18 3.40
N VAL A 348 -18.55 -9.56 4.67
CA VAL A 348 -17.85 -10.80 5.01
C VAL A 348 -18.59 -12.02 4.49
N ARG A 349 -19.91 -12.10 4.67
CA ARG A 349 -20.74 -13.20 4.16
C ARG A 349 -20.76 -13.23 2.63
N PHE A 350 -20.79 -12.09 1.96
CA PHE A 350 -20.75 -12.01 0.51
C PHE A 350 -19.52 -12.71 -0.09
N PHE A 351 -18.34 -12.44 0.48
CA PHE A 351 -17.08 -13.02 -0.01
C PHE A 351 -16.78 -14.40 0.56
N TYR A 352 -17.16 -14.69 1.80
CA TYR A 352 -16.72 -15.88 2.53
C TYR A 352 -17.84 -16.76 3.07
N GLY A 353 -19.10 -16.30 3.11
CA GLY A 353 -20.22 -17.02 3.68
C GLY A 353 -20.64 -18.32 2.95
N GLY A 354 -20.20 -18.50 1.68
CA GLY A 354 -20.41 -19.76 0.93
C GLY A 354 -19.22 -20.72 1.01
N VAL A 355 -18.18 -20.40 1.78
CA VAL A 355 -16.96 -21.19 1.91
C VAL A 355 -17.11 -22.10 3.13
N SER A 356 -17.32 -23.40 2.90
CA SER A 356 -17.52 -24.43 3.96
C SER A 356 -16.35 -24.54 4.96
N LYS A 357 -15.24 -23.88 4.71
CA LYS A 357 -14.02 -23.88 5.53
C LYS A 357 -14.00 -22.87 6.66
N PHE A 358 -14.97 -21.94 6.69
CA PHE A 358 -15.14 -20.97 7.79
C PHE A 358 -16.29 -21.38 8.68
N SER A 359 -16.06 -21.44 10.01
CA SER A 359 -17.13 -21.61 10.98
C SER A 359 -17.97 -20.34 11.11
N ALA A 360 -19.19 -20.47 11.65
CA ALA A 360 -20.05 -19.32 11.94
C ALA A 360 -19.35 -18.32 12.86
N ASP A 361 -18.63 -18.80 13.89
CA ASP A 361 -17.89 -17.95 14.84
C ASP A 361 -16.75 -17.18 14.15
N GLN A 362 -16.08 -17.79 13.17
CA GLN A 362 -15.03 -17.12 12.40
C GLN A 362 -15.59 -16.02 11.49
N ILE A 363 -16.74 -16.24 10.88
CA ILE A 363 -17.46 -15.23 10.09
C ILE A 363 -17.93 -14.09 10.99
N GLN A 364 -18.44 -14.41 12.18
CA GLN A 364 -18.84 -13.41 13.17
C GLN A 364 -17.64 -12.57 13.63
N LEU A 365 -16.54 -13.20 14.02
CA LEU A 365 -15.30 -12.51 14.42
C LEU A 365 -14.79 -11.59 13.30
N ALA A 366 -14.78 -12.06 12.05
CA ALA A 366 -14.38 -11.24 10.91
C ALA A 366 -15.29 -10.00 10.73
N SER A 367 -16.60 -10.18 10.95
CA SER A 367 -17.60 -9.11 10.86
C SER A 367 -17.41 -8.07 11.96
N GLU A 368 -17.23 -8.50 13.20
CA GLU A 368 -16.94 -7.62 14.34
C GLU A 368 -15.65 -6.82 14.13
N LEU A 369 -14.56 -7.51 13.77
CA LEU A 369 -13.29 -6.87 13.51
C LEU A 369 -13.38 -5.88 12.33
N LEU A 370 -14.15 -6.19 11.29
CA LEU A 370 -14.34 -5.29 10.15
C LEU A 370 -15.14 -4.05 10.56
N THR A 371 -16.19 -4.21 11.38
CA THR A 371 -17.01 -3.10 11.89
C THR A 371 -16.14 -2.03 12.57
N PHE A 372 -15.28 -2.43 13.50
CA PHE A 372 -14.38 -1.49 14.18
C PHE A 372 -13.25 -1.00 13.27
N SER A 373 -12.66 -1.89 12.48
CA SER A 373 -11.55 -1.54 11.59
C SER A 373 -11.96 -0.59 10.47
N ALA A 374 -13.23 -0.57 10.07
CA ALA A 374 -13.74 0.31 9.01
C ALA A 374 -13.53 1.81 9.36
N MET A 375 -13.50 2.17 10.65
CA MET A 375 -13.18 3.54 11.08
C MET A 375 -11.77 3.97 10.67
N THR A 376 -10.85 3.04 10.50
CA THR A 376 -9.49 3.36 10.01
C THR A 376 -9.49 3.90 8.59
N VAL A 377 -10.51 3.65 7.77
CA VAL A 377 -10.58 4.10 6.38
C VAL A 377 -10.61 5.62 6.30
N VAL A 378 -11.52 6.27 7.05
CA VAL A 378 -11.61 7.75 7.04
C VAL A 378 -10.34 8.39 7.59
N LEU A 379 -9.78 7.83 8.65
CA LEU A 379 -8.53 8.33 9.24
C LEU A 379 -7.35 8.17 8.26
N PHE A 380 -7.24 7.02 7.61
CA PHE A 380 -6.20 6.75 6.62
C PHE A 380 -6.32 7.67 5.40
N THR A 381 -7.53 7.93 4.89
CA THR A 381 -7.73 8.88 3.78
C THR A 381 -7.26 10.28 4.14
N ALA A 382 -7.56 10.74 5.36
CA ALA A 382 -7.09 12.03 5.87
C ALA A 382 -5.56 12.06 6.05
N VAL A 383 -4.95 10.98 6.57
CA VAL A 383 -3.49 10.85 6.67
C VAL A 383 -2.83 10.90 5.30
N GLN A 384 -3.39 10.22 4.31
CA GLN A 384 -2.85 10.24 2.94
C GLN A 384 -2.93 11.62 2.30
N ALA A 385 -4.06 12.32 2.44
CA ALA A 385 -4.22 13.69 1.93
C ALA A 385 -3.26 14.67 2.61
N THR A 386 -3.21 14.68 3.94
CA THR A 386 -2.32 15.57 4.71
C THR A 386 -0.85 15.31 4.43
N SER A 387 -0.45 14.03 4.30
CA SER A 387 0.92 13.66 3.93
C SER A 387 1.27 14.16 2.53
N SER A 388 0.36 14.05 1.57
CA SER A 388 0.56 14.54 0.20
C SER A 388 0.65 16.05 0.13
N ILE A 389 -0.18 16.76 0.91
CA ILE A 389 -0.12 18.22 1.04
C ILE A 389 1.25 18.66 1.58
N LEU A 390 1.71 18.03 2.67
CA LEU A 390 3.03 18.33 3.25
C LEU A 390 4.18 18.02 2.28
N GLN A 391 4.08 16.94 1.50
CA GLN A 391 5.05 16.61 0.45
C GLN A 391 5.06 17.67 -0.65
N GLY A 392 3.89 18.12 -1.13
CA GLY A 392 3.75 19.20 -2.09
C GLY A 392 4.32 20.53 -1.59
N LEU A 393 4.22 20.81 -0.29
CA LEU A 393 4.83 21.95 0.39
C LEU A 393 6.34 21.78 0.66
N GLN A 394 6.97 20.71 0.14
CA GLN A 394 8.39 20.36 0.33
C GLN A 394 8.76 20.06 1.80
N LYS A 395 7.80 19.65 2.61
CA LYS A 395 7.96 19.28 4.02
C LYS A 395 7.87 17.77 4.24
N GLN A 396 8.42 16.97 3.33
CA GLN A 396 8.31 15.51 3.30
C GLN A 396 8.83 14.77 4.53
N ARG A 397 9.69 15.41 5.37
CA ARG A 397 10.16 14.83 6.62
C ARG A 397 9.08 14.79 7.71
N ILE A 398 8.10 15.68 7.65
CA ILE A 398 7.06 15.77 8.68
C ILE A 398 6.17 14.53 8.70
N PRO A 399 5.58 14.06 7.57
CA PRO A 399 4.82 12.82 7.55
C PRO A 399 5.61 11.59 8.04
N MET A 400 6.92 11.57 7.84
CA MET A 400 7.79 10.52 8.36
C MET A 400 7.79 10.52 9.90
N TYR A 401 8.05 11.66 10.53
CA TYR A 401 8.10 11.76 12.00
C TYR A 401 6.72 11.50 12.64
N THR A 402 5.66 12.03 12.05
CA THR A 402 4.30 11.80 12.56
C THR A 402 3.89 10.35 12.43
N MET A 403 4.29 9.66 11.34
CA MET A 403 4.05 8.24 11.17
C MET A 403 4.84 7.40 12.17
N ILE A 404 6.10 7.75 12.47
CA ILE A 404 6.88 7.09 13.53
C ILE A 404 6.14 7.21 14.88
N ALA A 405 5.67 8.41 15.23
CA ALA A 405 4.91 8.61 16.46
C ALA A 405 3.64 7.75 16.50
N GLY A 406 2.86 7.74 15.41
CA GLY A 406 1.64 6.92 15.32
C GLY A 406 1.93 5.41 15.42
N VAL A 407 2.95 4.92 14.72
CA VAL A 407 3.35 3.51 14.78
C VAL A 407 3.85 3.14 16.18
N SER A 408 4.57 4.01 16.87
CA SER A 408 4.98 3.77 18.26
C SER A 408 3.78 3.61 19.19
N VAL A 409 2.77 4.47 19.05
CA VAL A 409 1.50 4.34 19.79
C VAL A 409 0.80 3.03 19.45
N LYS A 410 0.75 2.65 18.17
CA LYS A 410 0.15 1.38 17.73
C LYS A 410 0.83 0.16 18.36
N ILE A 411 2.16 0.13 18.35
CA ILE A 411 2.93 -0.97 18.94
C ILE A 411 2.64 -1.10 20.43
N LEU A 412 2.66 0.02 21.15
CA LEU A 412 2.37 0.05 22.58
C LEU A 412 0.94 -0.44 22.88
N LEU A 413 -0.05 0.06 22.15
CA LEU A 413 -1.44 -0.34 22.35
C LEU A 413 -1.69 -1.79 21.94
N ASN A 414 -1.10 -2.28 20.85
CA ASN A 414 -1.16 -3.69 20.49
C ASN A 414 -0.57 -4.57 21.59
N TYR A 415 0.58 -4.18 22.15
CA TYR A 415 1.21 -4.92 23.24
C TYR A 415 0.30 -5.03 24.47
N ILE A 416 -0.36 -3.95 24.86
CA ILE A 416 -1.24 -3.90 26.03
C ILE A 416 -2.57 -4.60 25.72
N LEU A 417 -3.31 -4.12 24.71
CA LEU A 417 -4.70 -4.52 24.46
C LEU A 417 -4.82 -5.99 24.04
N ILE A 418 -3.93 -6.46 23.14
CA ILE A 418 -3.99 -7.85 22.67
C ILE A 418 -3.62 -8.84 23.78
N GLY A 419 -2.77 -8.41 24.73
CA GLY A 419 -2.42 -9.21 25.90
C GLY A 419 -3.45 -9.15 27.04
N THR A 420 -4.52 -8.38 26.89
CA THR A 420 -5.57 -8.26 27.92
C THR A 420 -6.65 -9.31 27.68
N PRO A 421 -6.97 -10.18 28.68
CA PRO A 421 -8.07 -11.12 28.58
C PRO A 421 -9.39 -10.43 28.25
N GLY A 422 -10.15 -10.98 27.30
CA GLY A 422 -11.43 -10.42 26.82
C GLY A 422 -11.31 -9.38 25.70
N ILE A 423 -10.15 -8.76 25.46
CA ILE A 423 -9.93 -7.86 24.31
C ILE A 423 -9.30 -8.62 23.16
N HIS A 424 -8.19 -9.32 23.42
CA HIS A 424 -7.47 -10.14 22.43
C HIS A 424 -7.28 -9.43 21.10
N ILE A 425 -7.65 -10.07 19.99
CA ILE A 425 -7.45 -9.57 18.62
C ILE A 425 -8.18 -8.25 18.32
N HIS A 426 -9.25 -7.92 19.07
CA HIS A 426 -9.96 -6.64 18.93
C HIS A 426 -9.07 -5.43 19.27
N GLY A 427 -7.99 -5.64 20.03
CA GLY A 427 -6.97 -4.62 20.26
C GLY A 427 -6.31 -4.11 18.98
N GLY A 428 -6.21 -4.94 17.91
CA GLY A 428 -5.63 -4.56 16.63
C GLY A 428 -6.33 -3.40 15.91
N PRO A 429 -7.66 -3.44 15.71
CA PRO A 429 -8.45 -2.31 15.25
C PRO A 429 -8.26 -1.05 16.11
N TYR A 430 -8.37 -1.15 17.42
CA TYR A 430 -8.24 0.01 18.32
C TYR A 430 -6.86 0.66 18.25
N ALA A 431 -5.80 -0.13 18.24
CA ALA A 431 -4.43 0.37 18.07
C ALA A 431 -4.22 1.03 16.70
N SER A 432 -4.85 0.51 15.65
CA SER A 432 -4.79 1.09 14.31
C SER A 432 -5.54 2.43 14.22
N ILE A 433 -6.72 2.53 14.85
CA ILE A 433 -7.48 3.78 14.97
C ILE A 433 -6.64 4.83 15.71
N ALA A 434 -6.05 4.48 16.86
CA ALA A 434 -5.20 5.38 17.62
C ALA A 434 -3.99 5.84 16.82
N CYS A 435 -3.31 4.93 16.11
CA CYS A 435 -2.20 5.25 15.23
C CYS A 435 -2.56 6.33 14.21
N TYR A 436 -3.57 6.05 13.39
CA TYR A 436 -3.97 6.98 12.33
C TYR A 436 -4.58 8.28 12.88
N SER A 437 -5.23 8.26 14.04
CA SER A 437 -5.70 9.47 14.72
C SER A 437 -4.54 10.37 15.14
N VAL A 438 -3.51 9.81 15.77
CA VAL A 438 -2.29 10.57 16.15
C VAL A 438 -1.63 11.17 14.92
N VAL A 439 -1.42 10.38 13.87
CA VAL A 439 -0.80 10.86 12.62
C VAL A 439 -1.64 11.96 11.98
N MET A 440 -2.97 11.77 11.90
CA MET A 440 -3.90 12.74 11.33
C MET A 440 -3.83 14.08 12.09
N ILE A 441 -3.95 14.05 13.42
CA ILE A 441 -3.93 15.25 14.25
C ILE A 441 -2.61 16.02 14.08
N LEU A 442 -1.48 15.32 14.15
CA LEU A 442 -0.17 15.94 13.98
C LEU A 442 0.01 16.50 12.57
N ASN A 443 -0.33 15.74 11.54
CA ASN A 443 -0.25 16.20 10.16
C ASN A 443 -1.15 17.43 9.92
N LEU A 444 -2.38 17.43 10.41
CA LEU A 444 -3.31 18.57 10.28
C LEU A 444 -2.74 19.83 10.92
N ALA A 445 -2.16 19.73 12.11
CA ALA A 445 -1.52 20.86 12.78
C ALA A 445 -0.39 21.45 11.90
N PHE A 446 0.45 20.59 11.30
CA PHE A 446 1.49 21.06 10.39
C PHE A 446 0.95 21.57 9.05
N VAL A 447 -0.10 20.97 8.49
CA VAL A 447 -0.77 21.49 7.28
C VAL A 447 -1.29 22.89 7.53
N CYS A 448 -2.03 23.12 8.61
CA CYS A 448 -2.55 24.44 8.97
C CYS A 448 -1.42 25.47 9.13
N LYS A 449 -0.29 25.07 9.75
CA LYS A 449 0.88 25.93 9.93
C LYS A 449 1.53 26.31 8.61
N TYR A 450 1.80 25.35 7.71
CA TYR A 450 2.58 25.58 6.50
C TYR A 450 1.74 26.02 5.29
N ALA A 451 0.45 25.69 5.25
CA ALA A 451 -0.49 26.26 4.29
C ALA A 451 -1.06 27.61 4.76
N GLU A 452 -0.76 28.03 5.99
CA GLU A 452 -1.23 29.29 6.61
C GLU A 452 -2.76 29.42 6.56
N MET A 453 -3.47 28.37 6.93
CA MET A 453 -4.92 28.32 6.87
C MET A 453 -5.52 27.83 8.18
N LYS A 454 -6.77 28.19 8.43
CA LYS A 454 -7.56 27.64 9.54
C LYS A 454 -8.28 26.36 9.07
N MET A 455 -8.53 25.45 10.01
CA MET A 455 -9.30 24.25 9.73
C MET A 455 -10.75 24.59 9.40
N ASN A 456 -11.23 24.08 8.29
CA ASN A 456 -12.63 24.19 7.90
C ASN A 456 -13.40 22.93 8.33
N TRP A 457 -13.68 22.83 9.64
CA TRP A 457 -14.35 21.68 10.25
C TRP A 457 -15.70 21.37 9.59
N ILE A 458 -16.44 22.42 9.18
CA ILE A 458 -17.77 22.28 8.62
C ILE A 458 -17.71 21.55 7.28
N ASP A 459 -16.86 22.05 6.36
CA ASP A 459 -16.81 21.51 5.00
C ASP A 459 -16.01 20.19 4.91
N TRP A 460 -15.03 20.01 5.82
CA TRP A 460 -14.22 18.79 5.78
C TRP A 460 -14.87 17.62 6.52
N ILE A 461 -15.44 17.86 7.69
CA ILE A 461 -15.87 16.80 8.60
C ILE A 461 -17.39 16.76 8.77
N ILE A 462 -18.01 17.89 9.12
CA ILE A 462 -19.43 17.91 9.51
C ILE A 462 -20.34 17.56 8.32
N ARG A 463 -20.20 18.25 7.19
CA ARG A 463 -21.05 18.01 6.02
C ARG A 463 -20.91 16.61 5.43
N PRO A 464 -19.67 16.10 5.13
CA PRO A 464 -19.52 14.73 4.66
C PRO A 464 -19.92 13.69 5.71
N GLY A 465 -19.67 13.96 7.00
CA GLY A 465 -20.04 13.09 8.10
C GLY A 465 -21.57 12.97 8.27
N LEU A 466 -22.31 14.08 8.20
CA LEU A 466 -23.77 14.06 8.21
C LEU A 466 -24.34 13.31 7.01
N ALA A 467 -23.82 13.55 5.81
CA ALA A 467 -24.25 12.81 4.63
C ALA A 467 -24.02 11.28 4.77
N ALA A 468 -22.86 10.90 5.33
CA ALA A 468 -22.55 9.50 5.59
C ALA A 468 -23.41 8.91 6.72
N ALA A 469 -23.75 9.68 7.74
CA ALA A 469 -24.66 9.24 8.80
C ALA A 469 -26.07 8.98 8.25
N VAL A 470 -26.60 9.85 7.39
CA VAL A 470 -27.88 9.62 6.70
C VAL A 470 -27.83 8.36 5.84
N MET A 471 -26.78 8.20 5.06
CA MET A 471 -26.55 6.96 4.28
C MET A 471 -26.53 5.73 5.19
N GLY A 472 -25.75 5.79 6.28
CA GLY A 472 -25.64 4.67 7.22
C GLY A 472 -26.97 4.30 7.88
N ALA A 473 -27.80 5.29 8.25
CA ALA A 473 -29.13 5.06 8.82
C ALA A 473 -30.07 4.38 7.81
N VAL A 474 -30.08 4.83 6.55
CA VAL A 474 -30.91 4.21 5.49
C VAL A 474 -30.45 2.80 5.20
N VAL A 475 -29.13 2.57 5.04
CA VAL A 475 -28.58 1.23 4.78
C VAL A 475 -28.84 0.30 5.97
N PHE A 476 -28.68 0.77 7.21
CA PHE A 476 -29.00 0.00 8.39
C PHE A 476 -30.48 -0.40 8.45
N LEU A 477 -31.39 0.54 8.15
CA LEU A 477 -32.82 0.25 8.11
C LEU A 477 -33.16 -0.79 7.01
N MET A 478 -32.56 -0.65 5.83
CA MET A 478 -32.73 -1.64 4.76
C MET A 478 -32.23 -3.03 5.21
N HIS A 479 -31.07 -3.07 5.83
CA HIS A 479 -30.47 -4.31 6.32
C HIS A 479 -31.35 -5.02 7.37
N THR A 480 -32.08 -4.28 8.22
CA THR A 480 -33.00 -4.86 9.20
C THR A 480 -34.32 -5.34 8.58
N LEU A 481 -34.75 -4.78 7.45
CA LEU A 481 -36.02 -5.09 6.81
C LEU A 481 -35.92 -6.13 5.69
N LEU A 482 -34.76 -6.26 5.06
CA LEU A 482 -34.55 -7.13 3.90
C LEU A 482 -33.85 -8.44 4.28
N PRO A 483 -34.14 -9.55 3.59
CA PRO A 483 -33.44 -10.82 3.85
C PRO A 483 -31.98 -10.74 3.43
N SER A 484 -31.09 -11.30 4.24
CA SER A 484 -29.65 -11.38 3.96
C SER A 484 -29.37 -12.31 2.77
N ASN A 485 -29.10 -11.75 1.61
CA ASN A 485 -28.59 -12.49 0.46
C ASN A 485 -27.68 -11.62 -0.41
N ARG A 486 -26.87 -12.26 -1.28
CA ARG A 486 -25.85 -11.58 -2.11
C ARG A 486 -26.43 -10.47 -3.01
N LEU A 487 -27.64 -10.66 -3.56
CA LEU A 487 -28.27 -9.66 -4.42
C LEU A 487 -28.73 -8.44 -3.62
N VAL A 488 -29.30 -8.68 -2.42
CA VAL A 488 -29.70 -7.61 -1.50
C VAL A 488 -28.49 -6.81 -1.03
N THR A 489 -27.37 -7.46 -0.71
CA THR A 489 -26.14 -6.75 -0.33
C THR A 489 -25.63 -5.82 -1.45
N ILE A 490 -25.68 -6.27 -2.72
CA ILE A 490 -25.34 -5.41 -3.85
C ILE A 490 -26.30 -4.22 -3.95
N LEU A 491 -27.61 -4.48 -3.78
CA LEU A 491 -28.65 -3.44 -3.81
C LEU A 491 -28.46 -2.42 -2.69
N GLU A 492 -28.15 -2.86 -1.46
CA GLU A 492 -27.85 -2.01 -0.31
C GLU A 492 -26.64 -1.10 -0.58
N ILE A 493 -25.58 -1.63 -1.18
CA ILE A 493 -24.40 -0.85 -1.57
C ILE A 493 -24.78 0.21 -2.62
N LEU A 494 -25.53 -0.17 -3.68
CA LEU A 494 -25.90 0.76 -4.75
C LEU A 494 -26.85 1.86 -4.25
N ILE A 495 -27.84 1.51 -3.45
CA ILE A 495 -28.75 2.47 -2.83
C ILE A 495 -27.97 3.37 -1.84
N GLY A 496 -27.07 2.79 -1.03
CA GLY A 496 -26.18 3.55 -0.14
C GLY A 496 -25.39 4.62 -0.90
N ILE A 497 -24.79 4.27 -2.03
CA ILE A 497 -24.08 5.24 -2.89
C ILE A 497 -25.03 6.34 -3.35
N GLY A 498 -26.24 6.00 -3.83
CA GLY A 498 -27.22 6.97 -4.28
C GLY A 498 -27.68 7.92 -3.17
N VAL A 499 -28.00 7.37 -1.99
CA VAL A 499 -28.41 8.15 -0.80
C VAL A 499 -27.28 9.05 -0.33
N TYR A 500 -26.02 8.54 -0.30
CA TYR A 500 -24.88 9.36 0.05
C TYR A 500 -24.69 10.55 -0.87
N LEU A 501 -24.73 10.33 -2.18
CA LEU A 501 -24.61 11.41 -3.17
C LEU A 501 -25.73 12.44 -3.00
N ALA A 502 -26.98 12.00 -2.86
CA ALA A 502 -28.12 12.90 -2.63
C ALA A 502 -27.95 13.72 -1.33
N ALA A 503 -27.59 13.07 -0.22
CA ALA A 503 -27.34 13.73 1.05
C ALA A 503 -26.12 14.67 1.00
N ALA A 504 -25.06 14.30 0.30
CA ALA A 504 -23.88 15.16 0.12
C ALA A 504 -24.20 16.43 -0.68
N PHE A 505 -25.08 16.36 -1.68
CA PHE A 505 -25.62 17.53 -2.36
C PHE A 505 -26.52 18.38 -1.44
N ALA A 506 -27.43 17.75 -0.71
CA ALA A 506 -28.35 18.45 0.20
C ALA A 506 -27.58 19.19 1.32
N CYS A 507 -26.56 18.57 1.91
CA CYS A 507 -25.69 19.16 2.93
C CYS A 507 -24.63 20.13 2.34
N LYS A 508 -24.60 20.34 1.02
CA LYS A 508 -23.58 21.14 0.32
C LYS A 508 -22.14 20.62 0.54
N ALA A 509 -21.98 19.33 0.84
CA ALA A 509 -20.68 18.68 0.87
C ALA A 509 -20.08 18.55 -0.54
N ILE A 510 -20.92 18.45 -1.57
CA ILE A 510 -20.58 18.57 -2.99
C ILE A 510 -21.38 19.71 -3.59
N THR A 511 -20.74 20.57 -4.41
CA THR A 511 -21.42 21.64 -5.14
C THR A 511 -21.39 21.36 -6.64
N VAL A 512 -22.35 21.96 -7.39
CA VAL A 512 -22.39 21.84 -8.86
C VAL A 512 -21.11 22.41 -9.49
N ASP A 513 -20.50 23.42 -8.86
CA ASP A 513 -19.24 24.01 -9.32
C ASP A 513 -18.05 23.06 -9.14
N ASP A 514 -18.06 22.21 -8.13
CA ASP A 514 -17.06 21.15 -7.96
C ASP A 514 -17.10 20.16 -9.12
N LEU A 515 -18.32 19.71 -9.48
CA LEU A 515 -18.52 18.81 -10.62
C LEU A 515 -18.09 19.45 -11.95
N ARG A 516 -18.46 20.70 -12.17
CA ARG A 516 -18.04 21.46 -13.37
C ARG A 516 -16.52 21.62 -13.42
N SER A 517 -15.87 21.88 -12.28
CA SER A 517 -14.42 22.00 -12.18
C SER A 517 -13.70 20.69 -12.48
N MET A 518 -14.23 19.54 -12.03
CA MET A 518 -13.71 18.20 -12.33
C MET A 518 -13.79 17.87 -13.82
N ILE A 519 -14.92 18.18 -14.47
CA ILE A 519 -15.11 17.96 -15.91
C ILE A 519 -14.14 18.85 -16.72
N ARG A 520 -13.99 20.12 -16.36
CA ARG A 520 -13.06 21.06 -17.01
C ARG A 520 -11.59 20.69 -16.85
N ARG A 521 -11.20 20.10 -15.70
CA ARG A 521 -9.82 19.60 -15.48
C ARG A 521 -9.51 18.35 -16.34
N ARG A 522 -10.51 17.55 -16.71
CA ARG A 522 -10.35 16.41 -17.64
C ARG A 522 -10.24 16.84 -19.11
N ALA A 523 -10.80 17.99 -19.48
CA ALA A 523 -10.82 18.51 -20.85
C ALA A 523 -9.56 19.34 -21.21
N LYS A 524 -8.71 19.66 -20.24
CA LYS A 524 -7.40 20.28 -20.42
C LYS A 524 -6.27 19.26 -20.20
#